data_b0ca6356be27e892c1d478cda3ffcef9
#
_entry.id   b0ca6356be27e892c1d478cda3ffcef9
#
_cell.length_a   1.000
_cell.length_b   1.000
_cell.length_c   1.000
_cell.angle_alpha   90.00
_cell.angle_beta   90.00
_cell.angle_gamma   90.00
#
_symmetry.space_group_name_H-M   'P 1'
#
loop_
_entity.id
_entity.type
_entity.pdbx_description
1 polymer ?
#
loop_
_entity_poly.entity_id
_entity_poly.type
_entity_poly.pdbx_seq_one_letter_code
_entity_poly.pdbx_strand_id
1 'polypeptide(L)'
;MKAFKLININGTDSSFQEGTIEELKHIKVNYFVAQTSIEGFQLSAHPAPRYQFVITLKGRLRFKVTNGDTFIIEPGIVLVAKDLEGQGHTWEIMDGNEWHRIYIVPDVDGEDYFKPF
;
A
#
# COMPACT_ATOMS: atom_id res chain seq x y z
N MET A 1 -6.53 8.92 10.52
CA MET A 1 -5.33 9.12 9.69
C MET A 1 -5.66 8.75 8.26
N LYS A 2 -5.35 9.61 7.33
CA LYS A 2 -5.65 9.39 5.91
C LYS A 2 -4.98 8.12 5.39
N ALA A 3 -5.71 7.36 4.59
CA ALA A 3 -5.22 6.10 4.05
C ALA A 3 -5.81 5.81 2.68
N PHE A 4 -5.08 5.00 1.91
CA PHE A 4 -5.58 4.33 0.73
C PHE A 4 -5.48 2.82 0.95
N LYS A 5 -6.42 2.09 0.38
CA LYS A 5 -6.40 0.64 0.44
C LYS A 5 -6.46 0.06 -0.96
N LEU A 6 -5.45 -0.72 -1.31
CA LEU A 6 -5.43 -1.52 -2.52
C LEU A 6 -6.22 -2.80 -2.29
N ILE A 7 -7.12 -3.10 -3.21
CA ILE A 7 -7.99 -4.28 -3.16
C ILE A 7 -8.01 -4.99 -4.49
N ASN A 8 -8.37 -6.25 -4.48
CA ASN A 8 -8.71 -6.97 -5.69
C ASN A 8 -10.20 -6.81 -5.98
N ILE A 9 -10.50 -6.66 -7.26
CA ILE A 9 -11.86 -6.76 -7.81
C ILE A 9 -11.84 -7.86 -8.87
N ASN A 10 -12.90 -8.63 -8.98
CA ASN A 10 -13.08 -9.72 -9.97
C ASN A 10 -11.93 -10.77 -10.06
N GLY A 11 -11.03 -10.84 -9.10
CA GLY A 11 -9.94 -11.82 -9.06
C GLY A 11 -8.73 -11.53 -9.95
N THR A 12 -8.78 -10.53 -10.83
CA THR A 12 -7.68 -10.21 -11.76
C THR A 12 -7.22 -8.77 -11.68
N ASP A 13 -8.11 -7.86 -11.37
CA ASP A 13 -7.82 -6.42 -11.37
C ASP A 13 -7.59 -5.89 -9.96
N SER A 14 -6.70 -4.91 -9.87
CA SER A 14 -6.50 -4.12 -8.65
C SER A 14 -7.29 -2.82 -8.76
N SER A 15 -7.81 -2.38 -7.62
CA SER A 15 -8.46 -1.09 -7.45
C SER A 15 -8.03 -0.50 -6.12
N PHE A 16 -8.50 0.68 -5.81
CA PHE A 16 -8.22 1.29 -4.50
C PHE A 16 -9.43 2.03 -3.96
N GLN A 17 -9.40 2.20 -2.66
CA GLN A 17 -10.37 3.01 -1.93
C GLN A 17 -9.60 4.08 -1.16
N GLU A 18 -10.13 5.29 -1.12
CA GLU A 18 -9.63 6.36 -0.25
C GLU A 18 -10.46 6.40 1.02
N GLY A 19 -9.79 6.59 2.14
CA GLY A 19 -10.47 6.60 3.42
C GLY A 19 -9.56 6.97 4.57
N THR A 20 -9.83 6.38 5.72
CA THR A 20 -9.06 6.61 6.95
C THR A 20 -8.81 5.30 7.69
N ILE A 21 -7.75 5.28 8.47
CA ILE A 21 -7.56 4.28 9.53
C ILE A 21 -8.09 4.90 10.83
N GLU A 22 -8.94 4.17 11.55
CA GLU A 22 -9.44 4.63 12.84
C GLU A 22 -8.29 4.87 13.82
N GLU A 23 -8.38 5.98 14.57
CA GLU A 23 -7.37 6.30 15.57
C GLU A 23 -7.52 5.44 16.82
N LEU A 24 -6.40 5.26 17.52
CA LEU A 24 -6.33 4.59 18.83
C LEU A 24 -6.76 3.12 18.82
N LYS A 25 -6.78 2.49 17.66
CA LYS A 25 -7.02 1.05 17.52
C LYS A 25 -5.71 0.29 17.62
N HIS A 26 -5.75 -0.84 18.29
CA HIS A 26 -4.59 -1.70 18.47
C HIS A 26 -4.62 -2.79 17.41
N ILE A 27 -3.65 -2.77 16.51
CA ILE A 27 -3.53 -3.76 15.44
C ILE A 27 -2.38 -4.69 15.82
N LYS A 28 -2.70 -5.97 16.00
CA LYS A 28 -1.69 -6.97 16.27
C LYS A 28 -0.88 -7.24 15.01
N VAL A 29 0.44 -7.15 15.11
CA VAL A 29 1.35 -7.36 13.99
C VAL A 29 2.27 -8.53 14.24
N ASN A 30 2.64 -9.24 13.16
CA ASN A 30 3.60 -10.33 13.20
C ASN A 30 5.04 -9.82 13.17
N TYR A 31 5.31 -8.86 12.26
CA TYR A 31 6.63 -8.27 12.11
C TYR A 31 6.56 -7.01 11.27
N PHE A 32 7.64 -6.26 11.27
CA PHE A 32 7.82 -5.15 10.33
C PHE A 32 9.17 -5.27 9.63
N VAL A 33 9.26 -4.64 8.45
CA VAL A 33 10.48 -4.59 7.65
C VAL A 33 10.72 -3.15 7.23
N ALA A 34 11.91 -2.64 7.50
CA ALA A 34 12.33 -1.33 6.99
C ALA A 34 13.08 -1.52 5.67
N GLN A 35 12.78 -0.69 4.69
CA GLN A 35 13.42 -0.77 3.37
C GLN A 35 13.62 0.61 2.77
N THR A 36 14.79 0.84 2.20
CA THR A 36 15.11 2.05 1.43
C THR A 36 15.46 1.72 -0.01
N SER A 37 15.96 0.51 -0.26
CA SER A 37 16.34 0.07 -1.61
C SER A 37 15.10 -0.23 -2.48
N ILE A 38 15.27 -0.07 -3.80
CA ILE A 38 14.25 -0.40 -4.79
C ILE A 38 14.72 -1.66 -5.51
N GLU A 39 13.89 -2.70 -5.49
CA GLU A 39 14.18 -3.95 -6.20
C GLU A 39 13.53 -3.93 -7.58
N GLY A 40 14.18 -4.60 -8.56
CA GLY A 40 13.74 -4.56 -9.94
C GLY A 40 12.29 -4.97 -10.18
N PHE A 41 11.79 -6.00 -9.46
CA PHE A 41 10.42 -6.46 -9.62
C PHE A 41 9.38 -5.40 -9.20
N GLN A 42 9.77 -4.47 -8.33
CA GLN A 42 8.89 -3.40 -7.85
C GLN A 42 8.61 -2.34 -8.92
N LEU A 43 9.40 -2.31 -9.98
CA LEU A 43 9.27 -1.34 -11.07
C LEU A 43 8.28 -1.77 -12.15
N SER A 44 7.77 -2.98 -12.08
CA SER A 44 6.76 -3.50 -13.01
C SER A 44 5.46 -3.80 -12.26
N ALA A 45 4.38 -4.00 -13.01
CA ALA A 45 3.09 -4.32 -12.43
C ALA A 45 3.18 -5.61 -11.62
N HIS A 46 2.70 -5.58 -10.39
CA HIS A 46 2.69 -6.74 -9.50
C HIS A 46 1.61 -6.57 -8.42
N PRO A 47 0.99 -7.66 -7.97
CA PRO A 47 0.12 -7.60 -6.80
C PRO A 47 0.95 -7.42 -5.53
N ALA A 48 0.31 -7.03 -4.43
CA ALA A 48 0.97 -6.97 -3.14
C ALA A 48 1.47 -8.38 -2.78
N PRO A 49 2.74 -8.52 -2.35
CA PRO A 49 3.30 -9.84 -2.02
C PRO A 49 2.63 -10.45 -0.78
N ARG A 50 2.01 -9.63 0.02
CA ARG A 50 1.31 -10.02 1.25
C ARG A 50 0.41 -8.88 1.70
N TYR A 51 -0.56 -9.20 2.55
CA TYR A 51 -1.36 -8.20 3.24
C TYR A 51 -0.43 -7.41 4.17
N GLN A 52 -0.34 -6.10 3.97
CA GLN A 52 0.57 -5.26 4.75
C GLN A 52 0.14 -3.81 4.76
N PHE A 53 0.57 -3.11 5.81
CA PHE A 53 0.56 -1.66 5.84
C PHE A 53 1.90 -1.15 5.31
N VAL A 54 1.87 -0.05 4.56
CA VAL A 54 3.06 0.62 4.08
C VAL A 54 3.08 2.02 4.67
N ILE A 55 4.09 2.27 5.49
CA ILE A 55 4.30 3.58 6.14
C ILE A 55 5.46 4.26 5.42
N THR A 56 5.16 5.32 4.70
CA THR A 56 6.17 6.08 3.97
C THR A 56 6.78 7.13 4.89
N LEU A 57 8.10 7.09 5.00
CA LEU A 57 8.87 8.05 5.80
C LEU A 57 9.50 9.13 4.94
N LYS A 58 9.88 8.80 3.71
CA LYS A 58 10.45 9.72 2.75
C LYS A 58 10.07 9.28 1.34
N GLY A 59 9.69 10.22 0.52
CA GLY A 59 9.31 9.99 -0.88
C GLY A 59 7.88 10.39 -1.14
N ARG A 60 7.59 10.58 -2.42
CA ARG A 60 6.26 10.88 -2.91
C ARG A 60 6.03 10.03 -4.16
N LEU A 61 5.05 9.17 -4.11
CA LEU A 61 4.85 8.14 -5.13
C LEU A 61 3.45 8.25 -5.71
N ARG A 62 3.36 8.00 -7.01
CA ARG A 62 2.06 7.83 -7.68
C ARG A 62 1.86 6.35 -7.95
N PHE A 63 0.82 5.79 -7.34
CA PHE A 63 0.38 4.43 -7.60
C PHE A 63 -0.68 4.43 -8.69
N LYS A 64 -0.69 3.38 -9.51
CA LYS A 64 -1.63 3.20 -10.59
C LYS A 64 -2.20 1.79 -10.56
N VAL A 65 -3.51 1.69 -10.60
CA VAL A 65 -4.23 0.41 -10.62
C VAL A 65 -4.62 0.01 -12.03
N THR A 66 -5.24 -1.16 -12.18
CA THR A 66 -5.46 -1.79 -13.49
C THR A 66 -6.26 -0.94 -14.46
N ASN A 67 -7.25 -0.19 -14.00
CA ASN A 67 -8.07 0.67 -14.88
C ASN A 67 -7.41 2.00 -15.26
N GLY A 68 -6.21 2.27 -14.74
CA GLY A 68 -5.47 3.50 -14.97
C GLY A 68 -5.66 4.59 -13.92
N ASP A 69 -6.55 4.40 -12.96
CA ASP A 69 -6.72 5.35 -11.86
C ASP A 69 -5.47 5.40 -10.99
N THR A 70 -5.17 6.58 -10.47
CA THR A 70 -3.96 6.82 -9.68
C THR A 70 -4.28 7.44 -8.33
N PHE A 71 -3.34 7.29 -7.40
CA PHE A 71 -3.38 7.97 -6.12
C PHE A 71 -1.95 8.24 -5.64
N ILE A 72 -1.81 9.17 -4.71
CA ILE A 72 -0.51 9.62 -4.20
C ILE A 72 -0.29 9.08 -2.80
N ILE A 73 0.89 8.51 -2.59
CA ILE A 73 1.39 8.10 -1.28
C ILE A 73 2.58 8.99 -0.92
N GLU A 74 2.55 9.52 0.29
CA GLU A 74 3.60 10.38 0.85
C GLU A 74 3.56 10.30 2.37
N PRO A 75 4.55 10.86 3.09
CA PRO A 75 4.53 10.84 4.56
C PRO A 75 3.21 11.40 5.12
N GLY A 76 2.66 10.69 6.09
CA GLY A 76 1.37 11.03 6.70
C GLY A 76 0.17 10.26 6.13
N ILE A 77 0.37 9.51 5.05
CA ILE A 77 -0.67 8.69 4.42
C ILE A 77 -0.27 7.22 4.55
N VAL A 78 -1.17 6.41 5.10
CA VAL A 78 -0.95 4.97 5.21
C VAL A 78 -1.49 4.27 3.98
N LEU A 79 -0.73 3.34 3.42
CA LEU A 79 -1.21 2.44 2.39
C LEU A 79 -1.52 1.07 3.00
N VAL A 80 -2.72 0.58 2.80
CA VAL A 80 -3.10 -0.79 3.12
C VAL A 80 -3.05 -1.59 1.82
N ALA A 81 -2.08 -2.47 1.68
CA ALA A 81 -1.90 -3.26 0.46
C ALA A 81 -2.55 -4.63 0.65
N LYS A 82 -3.65 -4.86 -0.07
CA LYS A 82 -4.41 -6.11 0.02
C LYS A 82 -4.85 -6.63 -1.36
N ASP A 83 -4.26 -6.13 -2.44
CA ASP A 83 -4.47 -6.64 -3.80
C ASP A 83 -3.51 -7.81 -4.06
N LEU A 84 -3.80 -8.97 -3.47
CA LEU A 84 -2.88 -10.09 -3.35
C LEU A 84 -2.78 -10.96 -4.61
N GLU A 85 -3.62 -10.74 -5.60
CA GLU A 85 -3.67 -11.55 -6.81
C GLU A 85 -3.90 -10.73 -8.07
N GLY A 86 -3.72 -11.36 -9.24
CA GLY A 86 -4.00 -10.75 -10.52
C GLY A 86 -2.86 -9.89 -11.05
N GLN A 87 -3.23 -8.87 -11.85
CA GLN A 87 -2.28 -8.01 -12.54
C GLN A 87 -1.53 -7.06 -11.61
N GLY A 88 -2.17 -6.68 -10.49
CA GLY A 88 -1.55 -5.79 -9.51
C GLY A 88 -1.55 -4.33 -9.92
N HIS A 89 -0.61 -3.62 -9.34
CA HIS A 89 -0.45 -2.19 -9.48
C HIS A 89 0.97 -1.83 -9.90
N THR A 90 1.15 -0.59 -10.32
CA THR A 90 2.48 -0.01 -10.55
C THR A 90 2.65 1.23 -9.68
N TRP A 91 3.88 1.69 -9.52
CA TRP A 91 4.14 2.96 -8.87
C TRP A 91 5.40 3.60 -9.48
N GLU A 92 5.48 4.92 -9.32
CA GLU A 92 6.64 5.70 -9.72
C GLU A 92 6.95 6.74 -8.65
N ILE A 93 8.22 7.06 -8.47
CA ILE A 93 8.65 8.12 -7.56
C ILE A 93 8.48 9.45 -8.30
N MET A 94 7.74 10.39 -7.70
CA MET A 94 7.45 11.68 -8.33
C MET A 94 8.54 12.71 -8.07
N ASP A 95 9.14 12.69 -6.87
CA ASP A 95 10.14 13.68 -6.46
C ASP A 95 11.38 12.94 -5.97
N GLY A 96 12.52 13.17 -6.61
CA GLY A 96 13.77 12.50 -6.26
C GLY A 96 13.81 11.07 -6.74
N ASN A 97 14.58 10.24 -6.03
CA ASN A 97 14.80 8.83 -6.39
C ASN A 97 14.81 7.91 -5.18
N GLU A 98 14.26 8.35 -4.07
CA GLU A 98 14.27 7.60 -2.82
C GLU A 98 12.87 7.33 -2.33
N TRP A 99 12.70 6.16 -1.74
CA TRP A 99 11.47 5.79 -1.04
C TRP A 99 11.85 5.04 0.23
N HIS A 100 11.83 5.74 1.37
CA HIS A 100 12.04 5.13 2.68
C HIS A 100 10.69 4.73 3.25
N ARG A 101 10.54 3.45 3.57
CA ARG A 101 9.26 2.93 4.06
C ARG A 101 9.44 1.80 5.04
N ILE A 102 8.39 1.60 5.81
CA ILE A 102 8.27 0.46 6.72
C ILE A 102 7.05 -0.34 6.29
N TYR A 103 7.24 -1.62 6.08
CA TYR A 103 6.15 -2.58 5.87
C TYR A 103 5.78 -3.17 7.22
N ILE A 104 4.51 -3.10 7.57
CA ILE A 104 3.98 -3.69 8.81
C ILE A 104 3.04 -4.81 8.40
N VAL A 105 3.32 -6.03 8.85
CA VAL A 105 2.57 -7.21 8.44
C VAL A 105 1.68 -7.66 9.60
N PRO A 106 0.36 -7.41 9.52
CA PRO A 106 -0.59 -7.89 10.52
C PRO A 106 -0.85 -9.38 10.37
N ASP A 107 -1.61 -9.95 11.30
CA ASP A 107 -2.12 -11.30 11.15
C ASP A 107 -3.00 -11.40 9.90
N VAL A 108 -3.02 -12.56 9.24
CA VAL A 108 -3.73 -12.79 7.96
C VAL A 108 -5.20 -12.37 8.05
N ASP A 109 -5.86 -12.67 9.15
CA ASP A 109 -7.25 -12.30 9.40
C ASP A 109 -7.38 -11.05 10.27
N GLY A 110 -6.29 -10.28 10.39
CA GLY A 110 -6.25 -9.10 11.23
C GLY A 110 -7.12 -7.97 10.67
N GLU A 111 -7.79 -7.26 11.59
CA GLU A 111 -8.57 -6.07 11.26
C GLU A 111 -7.60 -4.91 10.93
N ASP A 112 -7.86 -4.20 9.85
CA ASP A 112 -7.05 -3.05 9.47
C ASP A 112 -7.66 -1.71 9.91
N TYR A 113 -8.90 -1.73 10.39
CA TYR A 113 -9.63 -0.54 10.80
C TYR A 113 -9.72 0.54 9.71
N PHE A 114 -9.58 0.14 8.46
CA PHE A 114 -9.77 1.03 7.33
C PHE A 114 -11.26 1.29 7.10
N LYS A 115 -11.60 2.55 6.91
CA LYS A 115 -12.96 2.98 6.57
C LYS A 115 -12.93 3.81 5.30
N PRO A 116 -13.53 3.35 4.21
CA PRO A 116 -13.62 4.15 2.99
C PRO A 116 -14.53 5.37 3.21
N PHE A 117 -14.22 6.41 2.51
CA PHE A 117 -15.07 7.59 2.46
C PHE A 117 -16.40 7.31 1.77
#